data_38d72d506243b06febccc68f68e6aec4
#
_entry.id   38d72d506243b06febccc68f68e6aec4
#
_cell.length_a   1.000
_cell.length_b   1.000
_cell.length_c   1.000
_cell.angle_alpha   90.00
_cell.angle_beta   90.00
_cell.angle_gamma   90.00
#
_symmetry.space_group_name_H-M   'P 1'
#
loop_
_entity.id
_entity.type
_entity.pdbx_description
1 polymer ?
#
loop_
_entity_poly.entity_id
_entity_poly.type
_entity_poly.pdbx_seq_one_letter_code
_entity_poly.pdbx_strand_id
1 'polypeptide(L)'
;MGTVGIPVKLLHEAVGHTITIELKGGVTYRGRLFDAEDNFNISMKDIAVTARDGKQTHLDSVYIRGNMVRFMVVPDMLQQAPMFKRVGPNAMK
;
A
#
# COMPACT_ATOMS: atom_id res chain seq x y z
N MET A 1 0.26 -13.49 7.78
CA MET A 1 0.42 -12.77 7.46
C MET A 1 -0.56 -12.03 7.19
N GLY A 2 -1.17 -11.91 6.82
CA GLY A 2 -2.29 -11.18 6.67
C GLY A 2 -2.25 -9.79 7.13
N THR A 3 -1.11 -9.30 7.32
CA THR A 3 -1.04 -7.95 7.79
C THR A 3 -1.53 -6.97 6.77
N VAL A 4 -1.44 -7.32 5.50
CA VAL A 4 -1.82 -6.39 4.46
C VAL A 4 -3.32 -6.30 4.30
N GLY A 5 -4.00 -7.40 4.33
CA GLY A 5 -5.45 -7.40 4.31
C GLY A 5 -6.12 -7.12 2.99
N ILE A 6 -5.38 -6.99 1.90
CA ILE A 6 -6.00 -6.79 0.60
C ILE A 6 -5.67 -7.94 -0.32
N PRO A 7 -6.55 -8.25 -1.28
CA PRO A 7 -6.27 -9.32 -2.25
C PRO A 7 -5.11 -8.95 -3.16
N VAL A 8 -4.40 -9.98 -3.61
CA VAL A 8 -3.29 -9.77 -4.55
C VAL A 8 -3.77 -9.05 -5.79
N LYS A 9 -4.94 -9.37 -6.27
CA LYS A 9 -5.47 -8.70 -7.45
C LYS A 9 -5.61 -7.20 -7.24
N LEU A 10 -6.09 -6.80 -6.08
CA LEU A 10 -6.24 -5.39 -5.81
C LEU A 10 -4.88 -4.72 -5.71
N LEU A 11 -3.91 -5.42 -5.16
CA LEU A 11 -2.55 -4.89 -5.12
C LEU A 11 -2.04 -4.59 -6.51
N HIS A 12 -2.23 -5.50 -7.45
CA HIS A 12 -1.78 -5.28 -8.81
C HIS A 12 -2.55 -4.14 -9.49
N GLU A 13 -3.81 -3.97 -9.12
CA GLU A 13 -4.59 -2.85 -9.65
C GLU A 13 -4.08 -1.52 -9.14
N ALA A 14 -3.42 -1.51 -8.00
CA ALA A 14 -2.91 -0.27 -7.44
C ALA A 14 -1.65 0.22 -8.13
N VAL A 15 -1.02 -0.60 -8.95
CA VAL A 15 0.18 -0.18 -9.66
C VAL A 15 -0.13 1.05 -10.49
N GLY A 16 0.73 2.06 -10.39
CA GLY A 16 0.53 3.32 -11.08
C GLY A 16 -0.19 4.37 -10.24
N HIS A 17 -0.69 3.98 -9.08
CA HIS A 17 -1.41 4.90 -8.20
C HIS A 17 -0.59 5.22 -6.97
N THR A 18 -0.92 6.33 -6.32
CA THR A 18 -0.29 6.69 -5.05
C THR A 18 -0.92 5.88 -3.94
N ILE A 19 -0.07 5.24 -3.16
CA ILE A 19 -0.52 4.45 -2.02
C ILE A 19 0.25 4.87 -0.78
N THR A 20 -0.26 4.48 0.38
CA THR A 20 0.40 4.72 1.65
C THR A 20 0.62 3.38 2.33
N ILE A 21 1.85 3.15 2.79
CA ILE A 21 2.22 1.91 3.44
C ILE A 21 2.84 2.23 4.78
N GLU A 22 2.37 1.58 5.82
CA GLU A 22 3.03 1.67 7.11
C GLU A 22 3.76 0.37 7.36
N LEU A 23 5.03 0.48 7.70
CA LEU A 23 5.86 -0.68 8.00
C LEU A 23 5.82 -0.98 9.49
N LYS A 24 6.22 -2.19 9.83
CA LYS A 24 6.45 -2.53 11.23
C LYS A 24 7.47 -1.56 11.77
N GLY A 25 7.22 -1.04 12.94
CA GLY A 25 8.09 -0.01 13.50
C GLY A 25 7.56 1.40 13.36
N GLY A 26 6.51 1.58 12.57
CA GLY A 26 5.83 2.88 12.56
C GLY A 26 6.28 3.86 11.52
N VAL A 27 7.13 3.46 10.58
CA VAL A 27 7.56 4.34 9.49
C VAL A 27 6.54 4.24 8.36
N THR A 28 6.16 5.39 7.81
CA THR A 28 5.13 5.45 6.78
C THR A 28 5.75 5.89 5.45
N TYR A 29 5.41 5.17 4.39
CA TYR A 29 5.87 5.47 3.04
C TYR A 29 4.65 5.82 2.20
N ARG A 30 4.68 6.99 1.56
CA ARG A 30 3.60 7.40 0.68
C ARG A 30 4.18 7.77 -0.67
N GLY A 31 3.80 7.06 -1.70
CA GLY A 31 4.33 7.31 -3.04
C GLY A 31 3.62 6.47 -4.06
N ARG A 32 4.15 6.48 -5.27
CA ARG A 32 3.52 5.75 -6.35
C ARG A 32 3.99 4.31 -6.37
N LEU A 33 3.04 3.40 -6.41
CA LEU A 33 3.35 1.99 -6.54
C LEU A 33 3.80 1.73 -7.96
N PHE A 34 5.04 1.29 -8.11
CA PHE A 34 5.63 1.09 -9.43
C PHE A 34 5.46 -0.36 -9.88
N ASP A 35 5.61 -1.29 -8.97
CA ASP A 35 5.51 -2.71 -9.30
C ASP A 35 5.12 -3.47 -8.04
N ALA A 36 4.50 -4.63 -8.22
CA ALA A 36 4.06 -5.45 -7.11
C ALA A 36 4.20 -6.91 -7.46
N GLU A 37 4.65 -7.70 -6.49
CA GLU A 37 4.78 -9.15 -6.64
C GLU A 37 3.66 -9.83 -5.87
N ASP A 38 3.40 -11.08 -6.23
CA ASP A 38 2.31 -11.83 -5.61
C ASP A 38 2.53 -12.05 -4.12
N ASN A 39 3.76 -12.02 -3.66
CA ASN A 39 4.06 -12.18 -2.24
C ASN A 39 4.08 -10.85 -1.50
N PHE A 40 3.56 -9.80 -2.13
CA PHE A 40 3.43 -8.47 -1.55
C PHE A 40 4.73 -7.70 -1.39
N ASN A 41 5.82 -8.17 -1.99
CA ASN A 41 6.98 -7.32 -2.16
C ASN A 41 6.63 -6.28 -3.20
N ILE A 42 7.00 -5.03 -2.96
CA ILE A 42 6.61 -3.95 -3.84
C ILE A 42 7.74 -2.99 -4.09
N SER A 43 7.65 -2.30 -5.22
CA SER A 43 8.56 -1.22 -5.57
C SER A 43 7.76 0.06 -5.66
N MET A 44 8.27 1.13 -5.05
CA MET A 44 7.61 2.42 -5.08
C MET A 44 8.57 3.48 -5.59
N LYS A 45 8.01 4.56 -6.12
CA LYS A 45 8.78 5.70 -6.61
C LYS A 45 8.17 6.99 -6.10
N ASP A 46 9.01 8.04 -6.04
CA ASP A 46 8.59 9.38 -5.59
C ASP A 46 7.94 9.30 -4.22
N ILE A 47 8.70 8.82 -3.24
CA ILE A 47 8.15 8.46 -1.94
C ILE A 47 8.45 9.53 -0.90
N ALA A 48 7.41 9.94 -0.18
CA ALA A 48 7.56 10.73 1.03
C ALA A 48 7.59 9.77 2.21
N VAL A 49 8.66 9.81 2.97
CA VAL A 49 8.85 8.90 4.11
C VAL A 49 8.64 9.69 5.39
N THR A 50 7.76 9.22 6.25
CA THR A 50 7.51 9.85 7.54
C THR A 50 7.99 8.90 8.62
N ALA A 51 8.97 9.34 9.40
CA ALA A 51 9.49 8.54 10.50
C ALA A 51 8.53 8.59 11.68
N ARG A 52 8.79 7.74 12.67
CA ARG A 52 7.94 7.67 13.84
C ARG A 52 7.82 9.02 14.56
N ASP A 53 8.89 9.80 14.56
CA ASP A 53 8.89 11.10 15.23
C ASP A 53 8.30 12.21 14.37
N GLY A 54 7.79 11.87 13.20
CA GLY A 54 7.18 12.85 12.30
C GLY A 54 8.13 13.48 11.32
N LYS A 55 9.40 13.17 11.39
CA LYS A 55 10.36 13.74 10.46
C LYS A 55 10.14 13.16 9.07
N GLN A 56 10.19 14.01 8.06
CA GLN A 56 9.94 13.58 6.69
C GLN A 56 11.17 13.67 5.83
N THR A 57 11.32 12.69 4.94
CA THR A 57 12.37 12.70 3.93
C THR A 57 11.75 12.22 2.63
N HIS A 58 12.54 12.30 1.56
CA HIS A 58 12.08 11.89 0.24
C HIS A 58 13.01 10.84 -0.33
N LEU A 59 12.45 9.81 -0.95
CA LEU A 59 13.21 8.79 -1.66
C LEU A 59 12.73 8.74 -3.09
N ASP A 60 13.68 8.53 -4.01
CA ASP A 60 13.32 8.39 -5.42
C ASP A 60 12.70 7.03 -5.69
N SER A 61 13.21 6.00 -5.06
CA SER A 61 12.66 4.66 -5.23
C SER A 61 13.00 3.81 -4.02
N VAL A 62 12.20 2.79 -3.80
CA VAL A 62 12.42 1.86 -2.69
C VAL A 62 11.79 0.52 -3.05
N TYR A 63 12.40 -0.55 -2.55
CA TYR A 63 11.84 -1.89 -2.66
C TYR A 63 11.49 -2.34 -1.24
N ILE A 64 10.25 -2.73 -1.03
CA ILE A 64 9.77 -3.08 0.31
C ILE A 64 9.32 -4.54 0.31
N ARG A 65 9.82 -5.28 1.28
CA ARG A 65 9.42 -6.67 1.43
C ARG A 65 8.04 -6.74 2.06
N GLY A 66 7.21 -7.64 1.53
CA GLY A 66 5.85 -7.76 2.00
C GLY A 66 5.73 -8.08 3.47
N ASN A 67 6.68 -8.85 4.01
CA ASN A 67 6.62 -9.22 5.43
C ASN A 67 6.95 -8.06 6.35
N MET A 68 7.38 -6.94 5.82
CA MET A 68 7.63 -5.74 6.63
C MET A 68 6.43 -4.81 6.65
N VAL A 69 5.43 -5.07 5.83
CA VAL A 69 4.28 -4.19 5.72
C VAL A 69 3.29 -4.48 6.84
N ARG A 70 2.91 -3.44 7.57
CA ARG A 70 1.91 -3.56 8.60
C ARG A 70 0.51 -3.35 8.04
N PHE A 71 0.34 -2.31 7.25
CA PHE A 71 -0.91 -2.13 6.52
C PHE A 71 -0.65 -1.23 5.31
N MET A 72 -1.61 -1.23 4.40
CA MET A 72 -1.50 -0.51 3.16
C MET A 72 -2.83 0.16 2.88
N VAL A 73 -2.78 1.43 2.48
CA VAL A 73 -3.97 2.19 2.12
C VAL A 73 -3.94 2.43 0.62
N VAL A 74 -4.98 2.02 -0.06
CA VAL A 74 -5.08 2.18 -1.50
C VAL A 74 -6.06 3.30 -1.82
N PRO A 75 -5.98 3.86 -3.05
CA PRO A 75 -6.87 4.96 -3.42
C PRO A 75 -8.33 4.57 -3.34
N ASP A 76 -9.18 5.54 -3.03
CA ASP A 76 -10.61 5.29 -2.93
C ASP A 76 -11.19 4.71 -4.21
N MET A 77 -10.68 5.13 -5.35
CA MET A 77 -11.21 4.61 -6.61
C MET A 77 -11.07 3.10 -6.72
N LEU A 78 -10.04 2.54 -6.10
CA LEU A 78 -9.86 1.10 -6.12
C LEU A 78 -10.83 0.40 -5.18
N GLN A 79 -11.31 1.11 -4.18
CA GLN A 79 -12.31 0.57 -3.28
C GLN A 79 -13.66 0.44 -3.94
N GLN A 80 -13.83 1.09 -5.09
CA GLN A 80 -15.04 0.97 -5.86
C GLN A 80 -15.01 -0.22 -6.83
N ALA A 81 -13.89 -0.91 -6.90
CA ALA A 81 -13.77 -2.05 -7.79
C ALA A 81 -14.75 -3.15 -7.38
N PRO A 82 -15.23 -3.94 -8.34
CA PRO A 82 -16.20 -4.98 -8.04
C PRO A 82 -15.76 -5.93 -6.94
N MET A 83 -14.48 -6.26 -6.89
CA MET A 83 -14.00 -7.19 -5.88
C MET A 83 -14.17 -6.61 -4.48
N PHE A 84 -14.04 -5.29 -4.33
CA PHE A 84 -14.25 -4.67 -3.05
C PHE A 84 -15.73 -4.62 -2.71
N LYS A 85 -16.56 -4.33 -3.69
CA LYS A 85 -17.99 -4.21 -3.45
C LYS A 85 -18.59 -5.51 -2.96
N ARG A 86 -17.95 -6.62 -3.27
CA ARG A 86 -18.48 -7.90 -2.86
C ARG A 86 -17.94 -8.37 -1.54
N VAL A 87 -17.00 -7.65 -0.97
CA VAL A 87 -16.38 -8.07 0.27
C VAL A 87 -17.36 -8.05 1.41
N GLY A 88 -18.21 -7.08 1.45
CA GLY A 88 -19.19 -7.03 2.50
C GLY A 88 -20.09 -5.84 2.28
N PRO A 89 -21.36 -6.00 2.59
CA PRO A 89 -22.32 -4.94 2.34
C PRO A 89 -21.98 -3.67 3.09
N ASN A 90 -21.40 -3.81 4.25
CA ASN A 90 -21.10 -2.64 5.04
C ASN A 90 -19.92 -1.86 4.54
N ALA A 91 -19.06 -2.52 3.82
CA ALA A 91 -17.88 -1.85 3.32
C ALA A 91 -18.26 -0.73 2.37
N MET A 92 -19.46 -0.79 1.85
CA MET A 92 -19.87 0.16 0.86
C MET A 92 -20.71 1.29 1.39
N LYS A 93 -20.95 1.26 2.65
CA LYS A 93 -21.80 2.30 3.23
C LYS A 93 -21.12 3.63 3.28
#